data_5847aa634f72584fc2278dd48774da27
#
_entry.id   5847aa634f72584fc2278dd48774da27
#
_cell.length_a   1.000
_cell.length_b   1.000
_cell.length_c   1.000
_cell.angle_alpha   90.00
_cell.angle_beta   90.00
_cell.angle_gamma   90.00
#
_symmetry.space_group_name_H-M   'P 1'
#
loop_
_entity.id
_entity.type
_entity.pdbx_description
1 polymer ?
#
loop_
_entity_poly.entity_id
_entity_poly.type
_entity_poly.pdbx_seq_one_letter_code
_entity_poly.pdbx_strand_id
1 'polypeptide(L)'
;LIKAGTPTMGGALILVAIAITTLLWADLRNHYVWIVLLTTLGFGVVGWIDDYRKVVYRNPKGLSAKAKFLGQSVIAIIAGIYLAYSAKLPVQTEMIVPFFKTIAIPLGAIGFILLTYFVVVGTSNAVNLTDGLDGLAIMPTVMIGSALAIFAYVAGNAVFARYLGLPHIPGAG
;
A
#
# COMPACT_ATOMS: atom_id res chain seq x y z
N LEU A 1 12.09 26.46 14.41
CA LEU A 1 13.35 25.68 14.45
C LEU A 1 13.77 25.42 13.00
N ILE A 2 14.85 26.08 12.57
CA ILE A 2 15.48 25.85 11.27
C ILE A 2 16.13 24.45 11.36
N LYS A 3 15.62 23.46 10.62
CA LYS A 3 16.20 22.12 10.49
C LYS A 3 17.48 22.18 9.63
N ALA A 4 18.49 22.94 10.07
CA ALA A 4 19.79 22.99 9.40
C ALA A 4 20.53 21.68 9.64
N GLY A 5 20.95 21.00 8.54
CA GLY A 5 21.72 19.77 8.61
C GLY A 5 20.92 18.46 8.67
N THR A 6 19.58 18.51 8.63
CA THR A 6 18.78 17.27 8.52
C THR A 6 18.72 16.83 7.05
N PRO A 7 19.09 15.57 6.72
CA PRO A 7 18.98 15.06 5.37
C PRO A 7 17.53 15.12 4.88
N THR A 8 17.32 15.67 3.68
CA THR A 8 16.02 15.73 3.03
C THR A 8 15.92 14.62 1.96
N MET A 9 14.69 14.19 1.64
CA MET A 9 14.42 13.17 0.61
C MET A 9 14.92 11.74 0.94
N GLY A 10 15.08 11.39 2.22
CA GLY A 10 15.43 10.02 2.64
C GLY A 10 14.46 8.94 2.13
N GLY A 11 13.19 9.30 1.91
CA GLY A 11 12.20 8.41 1.31
C GLY A 11 12.57 7.88 -0.08
N ALA A 12 13.31 8.64 -0.88
CA ALA A 12 13.77 8.19 -2.19
C ALA A 12 14.75 7.01 -2.07
N LEU A 13 15.68 7.07 -1.11
CA LEU A 13 16.62 5.98 -0.84
C LEU A 13 15.89 4.72 -0.36
N ILE A 14 14.89 4.87 0.51
CA ILE A 14 14.06 3.76 0.99
C ILE A 14 13.32 3.10 -0.19
N LEU A 15 12.72 3.88 -1.09
CA LEU A 15 12.02 3.35 -2.26
C LEU A 15 12.95 2.59 -3.20
N VAL A 16 14.15 3.12 -3.45
CA VAL A 16 15.16 2.43 -4.26
C VAL A 16 15.58 1.11 -3.61
N ALA A 17 15.82 1.11 -2.30
CA ALA A 17 16.16 -0.11 -1.56
C ALA A 17 15.02 -1.15 -1.66
N ILE A 18 13.77 -0.74 -1.45
CA ILE A 18 12.60 -1.62 -1.58
C ILE A 18 12.51 -2.17 -3.02
N ALA A 19 12.65 -1.33 -4.03
CA ALA A 19 12.57 -1.76 -5.43
C ALA A 19 13.65 -2.79 -5.76
N ILE A 20 14.92 -2.51 -5.42
CA ILE A 20 16.04 -3.42 -5.68
C ILE A 20 15.85 -4.75 -4.95
N THR A 21 15.54 -4.71 -3.66
CA THR A 21 15.36 -5.95 -2.88
C THR A 21 14.19 -6.76 -3.40
N THR A 22 13.07 -6.14 -3.73
CA THR A 22 11.92 -6.84 -4.31
C THR A 22 12.28 -7.50 -5.63
N LEU A 23 12.96 -6.80 -6.54
CA LEU A 23 13.36 -7.34 -7.85
C LEU A 23 14.39 -8.47 -7.75
N LEU A 24 15.22 -8.49 -6.70
CA LEU A 24 16.23 -9.52 -6.50
C LEU A 24 15.72 -10.77 -5.80
N TRP A 25 14.79 -10.64 -4.86
CA TRP A 25 14.40 -11.73 -3.97
C TRP A 25 12.94 -12.18 -4.09
N ALA A 26 12.03 -11.36 -4.64
CA ALA A 26 10.65 -11.75 -4.79
C ALA A 26 10.42 -12.64 -6.04
N ASP A 27 9.36 -13.44 -6.01
CA ASP A 27 8.92 -14.18 -7.19
C ASP A 27 8.26 -13.23 -8.21
N LEU A 28 9.02 -12.85 -9.22
CA LEU A 28 8.57 -11.93 -10.27
C LEU A 28 7.50 -12.52 -11.21
N ARG A 29 7.18 -13.82 -11.09
CA ARG A 29 6.05 -14.44 -11.78
C ARG A 29 4.72 -14.15 -11.07
N ASN A 30 4.80 -13.75 -9.81
CA ASN A 30 3.63 -13.42 -9.03
C ASN A 30 3.15 -11.99 -9.33
N HIS A 31 1.94 -11.86 -9.87
CA HIS A 31 1.35 -10.57 -10.21
C HIS A 31 1.09 -9.67 -8.98
N TYR A 32 0.90 -10.25 -7.78
CA TYR A 32 0.74 -9.46 -6.55
C TYR A 32 2.01 -8.69 -6.19
N VAL A 33 3.18 -9.26 -6.47
CA VAL A 33 4.46 -8.57 -6.27
C VAL A 33 4.52 -7.29 -7.11
N TRP A 34 4.12 -7.38 -8.38
CA TRP A 34 4.13 -6.24 -9.27
C TRP A 34 3.14 -5.16 -8.87
N ILE A 35 1.90 -5.54 -8.50
CA ILE A 35 0.90 -4.53 -8.13
C ILE A 35 1.29 -3.79 -6.86
N VAL A 36 1.82 -4.49 -5.85
CA VAL A 36 2.30 -3.86 -4.61
C VAL A 36 3.50 -2.96 -4.89
N LEU A 37 4.49 -3.44 -5.66
CA LEU A 37 5.68 -2.67 -6.01
C LEU A 37 5.32 -1.41 -6.80
N LEU A 38 4.53 -1.55 -7.87
CA LEU A 38 4.15 -0.41 -8.73
C LEU A 38 3.28 0.60 -8.00
N THR A 39 2.37 0.15 -7.14
CA THR A 39 1.57 1.04 -6.29
C THR A 39 2.47 1.81 -5.32
N THR A 40 3.39 1.12 -4.64
CA THR A 40 4.35 1.75 -3.73
C THR A 40 5.21 2.78 -4.43
N LEU A 41 5.79 2.44 -5.58
CA LEU A 41 6.59 3.35 -6.38
C LEU A 41 5.76 4.53 -6.92
N GLY A 42 4.54 4.29 -7.34
CA GLY A 42 3.62 5.34 -7.80
C GLY A 42 3.32 6.38 -6.71
N PHE A 43 2.96 5.93 -5.51
CA PHE A 43 2.79 6.81 -4.36
C PHE A 43 4.11 7.51 -3.98
N GLY A 44 5.21 6.79 -4.07
CA GLY A 44 6.55 7.33 -3.87
C GLY A 44 6.90 8.46 -4.84
N VAL A 45 6.54 8.33 -6.12
CA VAL A 45 6.74 9.39 -7.13
C VAL A 45 5.93 10.63 -6.79
N VAL A 46 4.68 10.47 -6.34
CA VAL A 46 3.85 11.62 -5.90
C VAL A 46 4.51 12.35 -4.73
N GLY A 47 5.02 11.60 -3.73
CA GLY A 47 5.75 12.17 -2.60
C GLY A 47 7.07 12.81 -3.03
N TRP A 48 7.82 12.16 -3.90
CA TRP A 48 9.08 12.69 -4.43
C TRP A 48 8.90 14.02 -5.19
N ILE A 49 7.87 14.12 -6.03
CA ILE A 49 7.55 15.38 -6.73
C ILE A 49 7.21 16.50 -5.74
N ASP A 50 6.49 16.18 -4.65
CA ASP A 50 6.15 17.13 -3.60
C ASP A 50 7.42 17.68 -2.93
N ASP A 51 8.31 16.78 -2.51
CA ASP A 51 9.57 17.15 -1.85
C ASP A 51 10.56 17.84 -2.82
N TYR A 52 10.64 17.38 -4.05
CA TYR A 52 11.49 17.99 -5.09
C TYR A 52 11.09 19.45 -5.31
N ARG A 53 9.79 19.75 -5.36
CA ARG A 53 9.31 21.12 -5.48
C ARG A 53 9.68 21.99 -4.28
N LYS A 54 9.62 21.43 -3.07
CA LYS A 54 10.01 22.15 -1.84
C LYS A 54 11.49 22.47 -1.80
N VAL A 55 12.33 21.50 -2.19
CA VAL A 55 13.79 21.60 -2.04
C VAL A 55 14.41 22.37 -3.22
N VAL A 56 14.14 21.95 -4.46
CA VAL A 56 14.80 22.49 -5.66
C VAL A 56 14.22 23.83 -6.05
N TYR A 57 12.89 23.92 -6.10
CA TYR A 57 12.22 25.20 -6.46
C TYR A 57 12.02 26.13 -5.26
N ARG A 58 12.48 25.73 -4.06
CA ARG A 58 12.31 26.50 -2.82
C ARG A 58 10.86 26.94 -2.58
N ASN A 59 9.91 26.14 -3.05
CA ASN A 59 8.49 26.41 -2.87
C ASN A 59 7.98 25.66 -1.62
N PRO A 60 7.78 26.34 -0.49
CA PRO A 60 7.39 25.69 0.76
C PRO A 60 6.03 25.01 0.69
N LYS A 61 5.19 25.33 -0.28
CA LYS A 61 3.87 24.72 -0.48
C LYS A 61 3.93 23.35 -1.19
N GLY A 62 5.05 23.05 -1.88
CA GLY A 62 5.21 21.77 -2.61
C GLY A 62 4.14 21.57 -3.69
N LEU A 63 3.58 20.35 -3.75
CA LEU A 63 2.42 20.03 -4.59
C LEU A 63 1.14 20.58 -3.95
N SER A 64 0.20 21.04 -4.76
CA SER A 64 -1.13 21.40 -4.23
C SER A 64 -1.83 20.14 -3.69
N ALA A 65 -2.63 20.29 -2.61
CA ALA A 65 -3.37 19.19 -2.02
C ALA A 65 -4.24 18.45 -3.05
N LYS A 66 -4.86 19.20 -3.98
CA LYS A 66 -5.66 18.64 -5.07
C LYS A 66 -4.83 17.77 -6.03
N ALA A 67 -3.63 18.23 -6.41
CA ALA A 67 -2.76 17.49 -7.33
C ALA A 67 -2.22 16.23 -6.66
N LYS A 68 -1.84 16.29 -5.38
CA LYS A 68 -1.42 15.15 -4.58
C LYS A 68 -2.53 14.10 -4.48
N PHE A 69 -3.72 14.54 -4.10
CA PHE A 69 -4.89 13.68 -3.97
C PHE A 69 -5.28 13.04 -5.31
N LEU A 70 -5.24 13.81 -6.41
CA LEU A 70 -5.53 13.29 -7.75
C LEU A 70 -4.52 12.21 -8.16
N GLY A 71 -3.22 12.44 -7.97
CA GLY A 71 -2.18 11.46 -8.27
C GLY A 71 -2.38 10.15 -7.48
N GLN A 72 -2.61 10.26 -6.18
CA GLN A 72 -2.91 9.11 -5.32
C GLN A 72 -4.18 8.38 -5.78
N SER A 73 -5.23 9.12 -6.13
CA SER A 73 -6.50 8.55 -6.60
C SER A 73 -6.35 7.75 -7.89
N VAL A 74 -5.63 8.29 -8.86
CA VAL A 74 -5.38 7.59 -10.14
C VAL A 74 -4.66 6.27 -9.90
N ILE A 75 -3.59 6.28 -9.10
CA ILE A 75 -2.81 5.08 -8.80
C ILE A 75 -3.67 4.04 -8.07
N ALA A 76 -4.43 4.46 -7.04
CA ALA A 76 -5.28 3.56 -6.26
C ALA A 76 -6.42 2.96 -7.09
N ILE A 77 -7.03 3.73 -8.00
CA ILE A 77 -8.08 3.24 -8.90
C ILE A 77 -7.50 2.22 -9.88
N ILE A 78 -6.35 2.50 -10.49
CA ILE A 78 -5.69 1.55 -11.40
C ILE A 78 -5.36 0.25 -10.66
N ALA A 79 -4.81 0.33 -9.46
CA ALA A 79 -4.53 -0.84 -8.63
C ALA A 79 -5.80 -1.63 -8.30
N GLY A 80 -6.86 -0.96 -7.88
CA GLY A 80 -8.15 -1.58 -7.57
C GLY A 80 -8.80 -2.24 -8.78
N ILE A 81 -8.76 -1.60 -9.95
CA ILE A 81 -9.24 -2.17 -11.21
C ILE A 81 -8.46 -3.44 -11.55
N TYR A 82 -7.13 -3.35 -11.53
CA TYR A 82 -6.29 -4.50 -11.83
C TYR A 82 -6.58 -5.68 -10.90
N LEU A 83 -6.65 -5.45 -9.60
CA LEU A 83 -6.94 -6.49 -8.61
C LEU A 83 -8.35 -7.10 -8.82
N ALA A 84 -9.36 -6.26 -9.05
CA ALA A 84 -10.73 -6.73 -9.27
C ALA A 84 -10.87 -7.62 -10.51
N TYR A 85 -10.21 -7.25 -11.61
CA TYR A 85 -10.29 -8.01 -12.86
C TYR A 85 -9.30 -9.17 -12.96
N SER A 86 -8.23 -9.17 -12.16
CA SER A 86 -7.30 -10.31 -12.06
C SER A 86 -7.75 -11.38 -11.08
N ALA A 87 -8.78 -11.11 -10.28
CA ALA A 87 -9.35 -12.05 -9.32
C ALA A 87 -9.90 -13.30 -10.03
N LYS A 88 -9.40 -14.47 -9.64
CA LYS A 88 -9.83 -15.78 -10.17
C LYS A 88 -10.80 -16.50 -9.26
N LEU A 89 -10.84 -16.12 -8.01
CA LEU A 89 -11.67 -16.72 -6.97
C LEU A 89 -12.61 -15.66 -6.40
N PRO A 90 -13.89 -15.97 -6.14
CA PRO A 90 -14.85 -15.03 -5.54
C PRO A 90 -14.33 -14.39 -4.25
N VAL A 91 -13.67 -15.17 -3.41
CA VAL A 91 -13.12 -14.73 -2.12
C VAL A 91 -12.12 -13.58 -2.25
N GLN A 92 -11.49 -13.39 -3.40
CA GLN A 92 -10.54 -12.29 -3.64
C GLN A 92 -11.22 -10.92 -3.74
N THR A 93 -12.53 -10.89 -3.94
CA THR A 93 -13.35 -9.67 -4.02
C THR A 93 -14.44 -9.63 -2.96
N GLU A 94 -14.36 -10.49 -1.94
CA GLU A 94 -15.25 -10.51 -0.79
C GLU A 94 -14.61 -9.81 0.42
N MET A 95 -15.43 -9.17 1.21
CA MET A 95 -15.03 -8.63 2.50
C MET A 95 -15.45 -9.57 3.62
N ILE A 96 -14.48 -10.14 4.31
CA ILE A 96 -14.74 -10.95 5.49
C ILE A 96 -14.90 -10.02 6.69
N VAL A 97 -16.02 -10.18 7.42
CA VAL A 97 -16.27 -9.35 8.60
C VAL A 97 -15.31 -9.77 9.72
N PRO A 98 -14.51 -8.84 10.28
CA PRO A 98 -13.63 -9.13 11.40
C PRO A 98 -14.39 -9.81 12.53
N PHE A 99 -13.77 -10.81 13.18
CA PHE A 99 -14.31 -11.68 14.23
C PHE A 99 -15.39 -12.69 13.76
N PHE A 100 -16.08 -12.45 12.64
CA PHE A 100 -17.12 -13.34 12.09
C PHE A 100 -16.63 -13.99 10.80
N LYS A 101 -15.76 -14.97 10.90
CA LYS A 101 -15.09 -15.63 9.74
C LYS A 101 -16.05 -16.25 8.72
N THR A 102 -17.26 -16.57 9.14
CA THR A 102 -18.30 -17.19 8.31
C THR A 102 -19.12 -16.16 7.52
N ILE A 103 -18.98 -14.87 7.85
CA ILE A 103 -19.70 -13.80 7.18
C ILE A 103 -18.78 -13.16 6.14
N ALA A 104 -18.99 -13.53 4.88
CA ALA A 104 -18.32 -12.92 3.73
C ALA A 104 -19.35 -12.09 2.95
N ILE A 105 -19.02 -10.83 2.72
CA ILE A 105 -19.87 -9.90 1.96
C ILE A 105 -19.31 -9.80 0.55
N PRO A 106 -20.03 -10.26 -0.48
CA PRO A 106 -19.58 -10.12 -1.85
C PRO A 106 -19.67 -8.64 -2.27
N LEU A 107 -18.53 -8.01 -2.49
CA LEU A 107 -18.47 -6.60 -2.88
C LEU A 107 -18.69 -6.41 -4.39
N GLY A 108 -18.46 -7.45 -5.17
CA GLY A 108 -18.37 -7.34 -6.62
C GLY A 108 -17.19 -6.46 -7.06
N ALA A 109 -17.01 -6.27 -8.36
CA ALA A 109 -15.88 -5.50 -8.88
C ALA A 109 -15.91 -4.03 -8.43
N ILE A 110 -17.07 -3.37 -8.52
CA ILE A 110 -17.21 -1.95 -8.18
C ILE A 110 -17.01 -1.72 -6.69
N GLY A 111 -17.67 -2.49 -5.82
CA GLY A 111 -17.54 -2.36 -4.38
C GLY A 111 -16.10 -2.63 -3.91
N PHE A 112 -15.42 -3.62 -4.52
CA PHE A 112 -14.04 -3.92 -4.24
C PHE A 112 -13.10 -2.78 -4.66
N ILE A 113 -13.27 -2.20 -5.86
CA ILE A 113 -12.49 -1.05 -6.32
C ILE A 113 -12.66 0.15 -5.38
N LEU A 114 -13.90 0.44 -4.98
CA LEU A 114 -14.19 1.54 -4.05
C LEU A 114 -13.55 1.30 -2.68
N LEU A 115 -13.68 0.10 -2.13
CA LEU A 115 -13.06 -0.25 -0.86
C LEU A 115 -11.53 -0.12 -0.94
N THR A 116 -10.90 -0.68 -1.97
CA THR A 116 -9.46 -0.59 -2.21
C THR A 116 -9.02 0.87 -2.30
N TYR A 117 -9.75 1.70 -3.04
CA TYR A 117 -9.49 3.12 -3.15
C TYR A 117 -9.50 3.82 -1.79
N PHE A 118 -10.56 3.65 -1.00
CA PHE A 118 -10.66 4.28 0.32
C PHE A 118 -9.57 3.79 1.28
N VAL A 119 -9.26 2.50 1.26
CA VAL A 119 -8.21 1.93 2.12
C VAL A 119 -6.85 2.51 1.72
N VAL A 120 -6.48 2.46 0.45
CA VAL A 120 -5.13 2.86 0.00
C VAL A 120 -4.92 4.37 0.14
N VAL A 121 -5.86 5.19 -0.37
CA VAL A 121 -5.75 6.65 -0.29
C VAL A 121 -5.94 7.14 1.14
N GLY A 122 -6.91 6.58 1.87
CA GLY A 122 -7.19 6.94 3.25
C GLY A 122 -5.99 6.63 4.16
N THR A 123 -5.44 5.42 4.09
CA THR A 123 -4.28 5.01 4.89
C THR A 123 -3.06 5.86 4.56
N SER A 124 -2.77 6.11 3.28
CA SER A 124 -1.63 6.95 2.88
C SER A 124 -1.72 8.36 3.46
N ASN A 125 -2.90 8.98 3.42
CA ASN A 125 -3.08 10.32 3.99
C ASN A 125 -3.12 10.30 5.52
N ALA A 126 -3.69 9.27 6.15
CA ALA A 126 -3.68 9.12 7.61
C ALA A 126 -2.25 8.98 8.14
N VAL A 127 -1.43 8.13 7.54
CA VAL A 127 0.00 7.97 7.92
C VAL A 127 0.75 9.29 7.75
N ASN A 128 0.53 10.00 6.65
CA ASN A 128 1.16 11.31 6.43
C ASN A 128 0.76 12.37 7.48
N LEU A 129 -0.46 12.31 8.01
CA LEU A 129 -0.91 13.19 9.09
C LEU A 129 -0.34 12.76 10.46
N THR A 130 -0.15 11.46 10.66
CA THR A 130 0.42 10.90 11.90
C THR A 130 1.89 11.26 12.04
N ASP A 131 2.63 11.41 10.94
CA ASP A 131 4.06 11.72 10.93
C ASP A 131 4.36 13.20 11.20
N GLY A 132 3.68 13.76 12.19
CA GLY A 132 3.88 15.15 12.63
C GLY A 132 5.14 15.35 13.49
N LEU A 133 5.67 14.29 14.09
CA LEU A 133 6.91 14.26 14.88
C LEU A 133 7.85 13.23 14.29
N ASP A 134 9.14 13.55 14.24
CA ASP A 134 10.16 12.69 13.66
C ASP A 134 10.16 11.31 14.35
N GLY A 135 9.92 10.25 13.58
CA GLY A 135 9.89 8.86 14.02
C GLY A 135 8.55 8.34 14.58
N LEU A 136 7.52 9.17 14.69
CA LEU A 136 6.24 8.74 15.25
C LEU A 136 5.53 7.70 14.38
N ALA A 137 5.62 7.80 13.07
CA ALA A 137 4.96 6.89 12.13
C ALA A 137 5.70 5.55 11.93
N ILE A 138 6.98 5.46 12.32
CA ILE A 138 7.82 4.28 12.04
C ILE A 138 7.27 3.03 12.73
N MET A 139 7.07 3.09 14.06
CA MET A 139 6.60 1.92 14.82
C MET A 139 5.23 1.42 14.38
N PRO A 140 4.19 2.27 14.25
CA PRO A 140 2.92 1.83 13.67
C PRO A 140 3.05 1.20 12.29
N THR A 141 3.90 1.75 11.41
CA THR A 141 4.15 1.20 10.08
C THR A 141 4.78 -0.20 10.15
N VAL A 142 5.77 -0.40 11.02
CA VAL A 142 6.40 -1.72 11.23
C VAL A 142 5.39 -2.72 11.77
N MET A 143 4.59 -2.34 12.75
CA MET A 143 3.57 -3.23 13.34
C MET A 143 2.51 -3.64 12.32
N ILE A 144 1.97 -2.68 11.58
CA ILE A 144 0.95 -2.94 10.54
C ILE A 144 1.55 -3.78 9.40
N GLY A 145 2.74 -3.41 8.92
CA GLY A 145 3.43 -4.15 7.86
C GLY A 145 3.71 -5.60 8.26
N SER A 146 4.17 -5.83 9.49
CA SER A 146 4.41 -7.17 10.02
C SER A 146 3.11 -7.99 10.12
N ALA A 147 2.03 -7.38 10.61
CA ALA A 147 0.72 -8.04 10.69
C ALA A 147 0.20 -8.41 9.29
N LEU A 148 0.29 -7.50 8.32
CA LEU A 148 -0.13 -7.76 6.94
C LEU A 148 0.72 -8.86 6.29
N ALA A 149 2.03 -8.91 6.56
CA ALA A 149 2.91 -9.97 6.07
C ALA A 149 2.51 -11.34 6.63
N ILE A 150 2.16 -11.41 7.91
CA ILE A 150 1.64 -12.64 8.54
C ILE A 150 0.32 -13.06 7.89
N PHE A 151 -0.61 -12.13 7.69
CA PHE A 151 -1.90 -12.43 7.04
C PHE A 151 -1.71 -12.91 5.61
N ALA A 152 -0.85 -12.27 4.83
CA ALA A 152 -0.53 -12.69 3.47
C ALA A 152 0.06 -14.12 3.45
N TYR A 153 1.05 -14.39 4.31
CA TYR A 153 1.67 -15.70 4.43
C TYR A 153 0.64 -16.78 4.79
N VAL A 154 -0.19 -16.53 5.79
CA VAL A 154 -1.20 -17.49 6.25
C VAL A 154 -2.28 -17.73 5.18
N ALA A 155 -2.79 -16.67 4.55
CA ALA A 155 -3.78 -16.78 3.47
C ALA A 155 -3.21 -17.43 2.20
N GLY A 156 -1.93 -17.21 1.92
CA GLY A 156 -1.22 -17.82 0.78
C GLY A 156 -0.86 -19.29 0.97
N ASN A 157 -0.82 -19.78 2.21
CA ASN A 157 -0.49 -21.15 2.53
C ASN A 157 -1.75 -22.02 2.75
N ALA A 158 -1.97 -23.01 1.90
CA ALA A 158 -3.18 -23.85 1.94
C ALA A 158 -3.36 -24.60 3.28
N VAL A 159 -2.26 -25.02 3.91
CA VAL A 159 -2.31 -25.74 5.19
C VAL A 159 -2.73 -24.83 6.33
N PHE A 160 -2.07 -23.68 6.44
CA PHE A 160 -2.40 -22.71 7.49
C PHE A 160 -3.78 -22.06 7.29
N ALA A 161 -4.14 -21.73 6.06
CA ALA A 161 -5.46 -21.19 5.75
C ALA A 161 -6.56 -22.16 6.19
N ARG A 162 -6.42 -23.45 5.86
CA ARG A 162 -7.37 -24.51 6.27
C ARG A 162 -7.41 -24.66 7.79
N TYR A 163 -6.26 -24.73 8.45
CA TYR A 163 -6.18 -24.90 9.90
C TYR A 163 -6.85 -23.78 10.67
N LEU A 164 -6.64 -22.54 10.20
CA LEU A 164 -7.21 -21.33 10.83
C LEU A 164 -8.62 -21.01 10.36
N GLY A 165 -9.20 -21.78 9.43
CA GLY A 165 -10.51 -21.51 8.86
C GLY A 165 -10.57 -20.20 8.07
N LEU A 166 -9.49 -19.87 7.37
CA LEU A 166 -9.37 -18.68 6.54
C LEU A 166 -9.46 -19.06 5.05
N PRO A 167 -9.93 -18.15 4.20
CA PRO A 167 -9.89 -18.35 2.76
C PRO A 167 -8.45 -18.47 2.26
N HIS A 168 -8.22 -19.47 1.43
CA HIS A 168 -6.92 -19.64 0.76
C HIS A 168 -6.85 -18.77 -0.49
N ILE A 169 -5.85 -17.88 -0.56
CA ILE A 169 -5.58 -16.99 -1.71
C ILE A 169 -4.21 -17.38 -2.28
N PRO A 170 -4.16 -18.19 -3.34
CA PRO A 170 -2.90 -18.64 -3.93
C PRO A 170 -2.04 -17.44 -4.36
N GLY A 171 -0.77 -17.45 -3.96
CA GLY A 171 0.20 -16.41 -4.32
C GLY A 171 0.15 -15.14 -3.45
N ALA A 172 -0.67 -15.09 -2.40
CA ALA A 172 -0.71 -13.95 -1.49
C ALA A 172 0.46 -13.91 -0.50
N GLY A 173 1.11 -15.06 -0.23
CA GLY A 173 2.21 -15.20 0.73
C GLY A 173 3.56 -15.39 0.10
#